data_6cdc90549e0857de4a91b21d897228bc
#
_entry.id   6cdc90549e0857de4a91b21d897228bc
#
_cell.length_a   1.000
_cell.length_b   1.000
_cell.length_c   1.000
_cell.angle_alpha   90.00
_cell.angle_beta   90.00
_cell.angle_gamma   90.00
#
_symmetry.space_group_name_H-M   'P 1'
#
loop_
_entity.id
_entity.type
_entity.pdbx_description
1 polymer ?
#
loop_
_entity_poly.entity_id
_entity_poly.type
_entity_poly.pdbx_seq_one_letter_code
_entity_poly.pdbx_strand_id
1 'polypeptide(L)'
;LKQLGLKSWEILVSESQERMTVGIRGEDSDEFERLARLHEVEATAIGTFSDTGFFQVNHNEKCVGLIPIAFLHEGCPQMQLESEWNPPTNPDVVLPIPTLGSLSGALEKILTRPNIASKEWWVRSYDHEVIAQTVIKPFVGLDHDAPGDAAVIAPLPGSTTGAVISNGIVPRYSDIDAYSMTAAAIDEAVRNAVCVGVDLSMIAGLDNFCWPDPIESEKTPDGKQKLAQLVRSNQALDDVCRAYTLPCISGKDSMKNDAVIDGQKISVPPTLLFSLIGRHKDITKAVTSDFKDYDDHIYLLGLTKQEIGASELAFMLK
;
A
#
# COMPACT_ATOMS: atom_id res chain seq x y z
N LEU A 1 -0.86 6.86 31.89
CA LEU A 1 -1.44 7.51 30.69
C LEU A 1 -0.70 8.81 30.42
N LYS A 2 -0.26 9.02 29.19
CA LYS A 2 0.42 10.28 28.77
C LYS A 2 -0.54 11.46 28.69
N GLN A 3 -1.82 11.21 28.41
CA GLN A 3 -2.88 12.23 28.41
C GLN A 3 -3.82 12.02 29.60
N LEU A 4 -4.00 13.08 30.40
CA LEU A 4 -4.92 13.08 31.54
C LEU A 4 -6.33 13.48 31.13
N GLY A 5 -7.33 13.05 31.90
CA GLY A 5 -8.73 13.44 31.72
C GLY A 5 -9.53 12.62 30.73
N LEU A 6 -8.94 11.56 30.16
CA LEU A 6 -9.67 10.64 29.28
C LEU A 6 -10.66 9.78 30.08
N LYS A 7 -11.83 9.55 29.51
CA LYS A 7 -12.82 8.60 30.00
C LYS A 7 -12.37 7.17 29.76
N SER A 8 -12.91 6.22 30.52
CA SER A 8 -12.52 4.80 30.41
C SER A 8 -12.67 4.24 28.99
N TRP A 9 -13.75 4.59 28.30
CA TRP A 9 -13.98 4.12 26.92
C TRP A 9 -13.01 4.78 25.92
N GLU A 10 -12.63 6.06 26.11
CA GLU A 10 -11.65 6.74 25.27
C GLU A 10 -10.27 6.11 25.39
N ILE A 11 -9.92 5.63 26.59
CA ILE A 11 -8.68 4.89 26.83
C ILE A 11 -8.70 3.54 26.10
N LEU A 12 -9.83 2.80 26.21
CA LEU A 12 -9.96 1.47 25.64
C LEU A 12 -9.88 1.46 24.12
N VAL A 13 -10.56 2.42 23.45
CA VAL A 13 -10.60 2.52 21.98
C VAL A 13 -9.49 3.40 21.39
N SER A 14 -8.54 3.86 22.21
CA SER A 14 -7.46 4.72 21.76
C SER A 14 -6.51 3.97 20.82
N GLU A 15 -6.25 4.52 19.66
CA GLU A 15 -5.34 4.01 18.63
C GLU A 15 -3.97 4.72 18.65
N SER A 16 -3.38 4.91 19.84
CA SER A 16 -2.03 5.49 19.92
C SER A 16 -1.04 4.62 19.15
N GLN A 17 -0.17 5.27 18.38
CA GLN A 17 0.77 4.60 17.48
C GLN A 17 1.77 3.71 18.24
N GLU A 18 2.26 2.67 17.54
CA GLU A 18 3.38 1.81 17.96
C GLU A 18 3.16 1.08 19.29
N ARG A 19 1.91 0.81 19.66
CA ARG A 19 1.58 -0.03 20.80
C ARG A 19 1.33 -1.47 20.37
N MET A 20 1.89 -2.40 21.12
CA MET A 20 1.70 -3.82 20.91
C MET A 20 1.18 -4.47 22.19
N THR A 21 0.23 -5.38 22.04
CA THR A 21 -0.26 -6.22 23.15
C THR A 21 0.32 -7.61 23.00
N VAL A 22 0.95 -8.11 24.06
CA VAL A 22 1.63 -9.40 24.07
C VAL A 22 0.98 -10.29 25.14
N GLY A 23 0.61 -11.51 24.77
CA GLY A 23 0.17 -12.54 25.71
C GLY A 23 1.35 -13.42 26.09
N ILE A 24 1.67 -13.45 27.39
CA ILE A 24 2.77 -14.25 27.95
C ILE A 24 2.28 -15.09 29.12
N ARG A 25 3.03 -16.12 29.49
CA ARG A 25 2.75 -16.88 30.72
C ARG A 25 3.11 -16.05 31.96
N GLY A 26 2.36 -16.19 33.03
CA GLY A 26 2.60 -15.44 34.26
C GLY A 26 4.01 -15.62 34.81
N GLU A 27 4.59 -16.82 34.67
CA GLU A 27 5.96 -17.13 35.09
C GLU A 27 7.05 -16.39 34.30
N ASP A 28 6.76 -15.94 33.08
CA ASP A 28 7.70 -15.22 32.22
C ASP A 28 7.59 -13.68 32.36
N SER A 29 6.67 -13.17 33.18
CA SER A 29 6.38 -11.74 33.30
C SER A 29 7.58 -10.91 33.72
N ASP A 30 8.29 -11.36 34.75
CA ASP A 30 9.45 -10.65 35.31
C ASP A 30 10.59 -10.57 34.27
N GLU A 31 10.83 -11.65 33.54
CA GLU A 31 11.85 -11.68 32.48
C GLU A 31 11.46 -10.80 31.31
N PHE A 32 10.19 -10.80 30.91
CA PHE A 32 9.69 -9.92 29.85
C PHE A 32 9.88 -8.44 30.23
N GLU A 33 9.50 -8.04 31.44
CA GLU A 33 9.71 -6.67 31.92
C GLU A 33 11.19 -6.30 32.01
N ARG A 34 12.04 -7.26 32.42
CA ARG A 34 13.50 -7.06 32.47
C ARG A 34 14.05 -6.79 31.07
N LEU A 35 13.63 -7.56 30.06
CA LEU A 35 14.02 -7.37 28.67
C LEU A 35 13.50 -6.05 28.12
N ALA A 36 12.25 -5.69 28.39
CA ALA A 36 11.70 -4.40 27.99
C ALA A 36 12.55 -3.23 28.53
N ARG A 37 12.90 -3.27 29.81
CA ARG A 37 13.79 -2.25 30.43
C ARG A 37 15.17 -2.22 29.78
N LEU A 38 15.73 -3.38 29.42
CA LEU A 38 17.04 -3.48 28.75
C LEU A 38 17.03 -2.76 27.39
N HIS A 39 15.90 -2.81 26.69
CA HIS A 39 15.71 -2.17 25.39
C HIS A 39 15.04 -0.78 25.47
N GLU A 40 14.93 -0.21 26.68
CA GLU A 40 14.31 1.10 26.94
C GLU A 40 12.84 1.18 26.43
N VAL A 41 12.14 0.05 26.43
CA VAL A 41 10.71 -0.06 26.06
C VAL A 41 9.86 -0.07 27.33
N GLU A 42 8.81 0.77 27.35
CA GLU A 42 7.82 0.74 28.43
C GLU A 42 6.91 -0.49 28.26
N ALA A 43 6.86 -1.34 29.27
CA ALA A 43 5.96 -2.49 29.34
C ALA A 43 5.11 -2.40 30.60
N THR A 44 3.82 -2.65 30.48
CA THR A 44 2.86 -2.60 31.59
C THR A 44 1.89 -3.77 31.48
N ALA A 45 1.75 -4.57 32.55
CA ALA A 45 0.71 -5.59 32.61
C ALA A 45 -0.67 -4.92 32.70
N ILE A 46 -1.52 -5.14 31.70
CA ILE A 46 -2.84 -4.52 31.59
C ILE A 46 -3.99 -5.47 31.94
N GLY A 47 -3.73 -6.74 32.12
CA GLY A 47 -4.75 -7.73 32.45
C GLY A 47 -4.24 -9.16 32.44
N THR A 48 -5.14 -10.09 32.69
CA THR A 48 -4.91 -11.53 32.65
C THR A 48 -6.02 -12.23 31.88
N PHE A 49 -5.69 -13.34 31.25
CA PHE A 49 -6.69 -14.22 30.64
C PHE A 49 -7.46 -15.01 31.70
N SER A 50 -8.75 -15.22 31.46
CA SER A 50 -9.62 -16.01 32.30
C SER A 50 -10.56 -16.88 31.47
N ASP A 51 -11.18 -17.87 32.08
CA ASP A 51 -12.15 -18.77 31.44
C ASP A 51 -13.61 -18.37 31.71
N THR A 52 -13.84 -17.13 32.13
CA THR A 52 -15.17 -16.63 32.50
C THR A 52 -16.13 -16.49 31.29
N GLY A 53 -15.62 -16.47 30.07
CA GLY A 53 -16.39 -16.19 28.85
C GLY A 53 -16.77 -14.71 28.68
N PHE A 54 -16.19 -13.83 29.50
CA PHE A 54 -16.42 -12.38 29.41
C PHE A 54 -15.13 -11.62 29.19
N PHE A 55 -15.21 -10.56 28.40
CA PHE A 55 -14.22 -9.49 28.33
C PHE A 55 -14.61 -8.44 29.38
N GLN A 56 -13.83 -8.36 30.45
CA GLN A 56 -14.07 -7.45 31.55
C GLN A 56 -13.04 -6.32 31.54
N VAL A 57 -13.53 -5.08 31.65
CA VAL A 57 -12.70 -3.88 31.74
C VAL A 57 -12.85 -3.26 33.10
N ASN A 58 -11.76 -3.12 33.82
CA ASN A 58 -11.69 -2.43 35.09
C ASN A 58 -10.94 -1.10 34.97
N HIS A 59 -11.44 -0.05 35.61
CA HIS A 59 -10.73 1.22 35.72
C HIS A 59 -10.89 1.75 37.16
N ASN A 60 -9.77 2.03 37.84
CA ASN A 60 -9.73 2.40 39.24
C ASN A 60 -10.55 1.44 40.13
N GLU A 61 -10.27 0.15 40.00
CA GLU A 61 -10.90 -0.95 40.76
C GLU A 61 -12.41 -1.14 40.52
N LYS A 62 -13.00 -0.40 39.61
CA LYS A 62 -14.41 -0.54 39.24
C LYS A 62 -14.54 -1.24 37.88
N CYS A 63 -15.45 -2.18 37.77
CA CYS A 63 -15.84 -2.75 36.49
C CYS A 63 -16.59 -1.66 35.70
N VAL A 64 -16.04 -1.24 34.58
CA VAL A 64 -16.59 -0.22 33.68
C VAL A 64 -17.05 -0.80 32.36
N GLY A 65 -16.78 -2.07 32.08
CA GLY A 65 -17.25 -2.80 30.94
C GLY A 65 -17.26 -4.30 31.20
N LEU A 66 -18.33 -4.96 30.78
CA LEU A 66 -18.48 -6.42 30.85
C LEU A 66 -19.23 -6.88 29.61
N ILE A 67 -18.53 -7.58 28.73
CA ILE A 67 -19.06 -7.98 27.42
C ILE A 67 -18.85 -9.47 27.24
N PRO A 68 -19.87 -10.26 26.88
CA PRO A 68 -19.66 -11.67 26.51
C PRO A 68 -18.70 -11.80 25.34
N ILE A 69 -17.75 -12.71 25.39
CA ILE A 69 -16.77 -12.94 24.31
C ILE A 69 -17.51 -13.32 23.01
N ALA A 70 -18.56 -14.13 23.07
CA ALA A 70 -19.38 -14.46 21.91
C ALA A 70 -19.96 -13.21 21.21
N PHE A 71 -20.37 -12.20 22.01
CA PHE A 71 -20.88 -10.94 21.43
C PHE A 71 -19.77 -10.15 20.72
N LEU A 72 -18.55 -10.17 21.20
CA LEU A 72 -17.42 -9.50 20.52
C LEU A 72 -17.12 -10.12 19.17
N HIS A 73 -17.32 -11.43 19.02
CA HIS A 73 -17.08 -12.16 17.75
C HIS A 73 -18.27 -12.17 16.81
N GLU A 74 -19.49 -12.30 17.33
CA GLU A 74 -20.68 -12.58 16.53
C GLU A 74 -21.76 -11.48 16.65
N GLY A 75 -21.61 -10.54 17.56
CA GLY A 75 -22.63 -9.53 17.88
C GLY A 75 -22.74 -8.38 16.89
N CYS A 76 -21.80 -8.25 15.95
CA CYS A 76 -21.87 -7.24 14.91
C CYS A 76 -22.85 -7.68 13.80
N PRO A 77 -23.96 -6.96 13.56
CA PRO A 77 -24.88 -7.32 12.48
C PRO A 77 -24.17 -7.28 11.13
N GLN A 78 -24.34 -8.35 10.34
CA GLN A 78 -23.84 -8.37 8.98
C GLN A 78 -24.66 -7.42 8.11
N MET A 79 -23.98 -6.46 7.48
CA MET A 79 -24.62 -5.59 6.51
C MET A 79 -24.89 -6.37 5.22
N GLN A 80 -26.14 -6.27 4.73
CA GLN A 80 -26.52 -6.77 3.42
C GLN A 80 -26.34 -5.61 2.43
N LEU A 81 -25.29 -5.66 1.64
CA LEU A 81 -24.96 -4.64 0.67
C LEU A 81 -25.21 -5.14 -0.75
N GLU A 82 -25.70 -4.25 -1.60
CA GLU A 82 -25.92 -4.51 -3.02
C GLU A 82 -24.89 -3.76 -3.84
N SER A 83 -24.33 -4.43 -4.83
CA SER A 83 -23.40 -3.84 -5.79
C SER A 83 -23.96 -3.93 -7.21
N GLU A 84 -23.68 -2.94 -8.01
CA GLU A 84 -24.07 -2.88 -9.41
C GLU A 84 -22.89 -2.37 -10.25
N TRP A 85 -22.42 -3.23 -11.16
CA TRP A 85 -21.33 -2.87 -12.06
C TRP A 85 -21.88 -2.34 -13.39
N ASN A 86 -21.63 -1.08 -13.65
CA ASN A 86 -21.91 -0.43 -14.91
C ASN A 86 -20.57 -0.11 -15.61
N PRO A 87 -20.13 -0.95 -16.57
CA PRO A 87 -18.89 -0.68 -17.29
C PRO A 87 -18.97 0.65 -18.05
N PRO A 88 -17.85 1.38 -18.15
CA PRO A 88 -17.83 2.61 -18.93
C PRO A 88 -18.22 2.35 -20.38
N THR A 89 -19.06 3.22 -20.92
CA THR A 89 -19.65 3.06 -22.26
C THR A 89 -18.66 3.21 -23.41
N ASN A 90 -17.45 3.68 -23.15
CA ASN A 90 -16.44 3.92 -24.18
C ASN A 90 -15.02 3.68 -23.61
N PRO A 91 -14.61 2.42 -23.35
CA PRO A 91 -13.26 2.11 -22.87
C PRO A 91 -12.16 2.46 -23.89
N ASP A 92 -12.49 2.44 -25.18
CA ASP A 92 -11.57 2.78 -26.28
C ASP A 92 -11.69 4.27 -26.65
N VAL A 93 -11.28 5.14 -25.75
CA VAL A 93 -11.15 6.56 -26.10
C VAL A 93 -10.01 6.70 -27.11
N VAL A 94 -10.34 6.74 -28.38
CA VAL A 94 -9.43 7.27 -29.40
C VAL A 94 -9.33 8.78 -29.15
N LEU A 95 -8.35 9.15 -28.33
CA LEU A 95 -8.03 10.56 -28.18
C LEU A 95 -7.57 11.06 -29.56
N PRO A 96 -8.19 12.11 -30.13
CA PRO A 96 -7.58 12.77 -31.25
C PRO A 96 -6.20 13.22 -30.74
N ILE A 97 -5.14 12.60 -31.24
CA ILE A 97 -3.80 13.13 -31.03
C ILE A 97 -3.86 14.51 -31.71
N PRO A 98 -4.05 15.60 -30.97
CA PRO A 98 -3.97 16.90 -31.58
C PRO A 98 -2.62 16.93 -32.27
N THR A 99 -2.49 17.68 -33.32
CA THR A 99 -1.21 18.06 -33.88
C THR A 99 -0.40 18.67 -32.72
N LEU A 100 0.22 17.82 -31.94
CA LEU A 100 1.25 18.20 -30.98
C LEU A 100 2.26 18.92 -31.87
N GLY A 101 2.42 20.21 -31.73
CA GLY A 101 3.25 21.03 -32.63
C GLY A 101 4.66 20.46 -32.80
N SER A 102 5.13 19.65 -31.84
CA SER A 102 6.28 18.75 -31.92
C SER A 102 6.18 17.68 -30.87
N LEU A 103 6.73 16.50 -31.10
CA LEU A 103 6.87 15.42 -30.08
C LEU A 103 7.71 15.92 -28.88
N SER A 104 8.72 16.74 -29.12
CA SER A 104 9.53 17.35 -28.07
C SER A 104 8.70 18.22 -27.12
N GLY A 105 7.83 19.07 -27.64
CA GLY A 105 6.95 19.88 -26.79
C GLY A 105 5.92 19.07 -26.01
N ALA A 106 5.48 17.93 -26.53
CA ALA A 106 4.63 17.01 -25.79
C ALA A 106 5.40 16.32 -24.67
N LEU A 107 6.62 15.89 -24.94
CA LEU A 107 7.51 15.27 -23.94
C LEU A 107 7.82 16.25 -22.80
N GLU A 108 8.20 17.49 -23.11
CA GLU A 108 8.44 18.54 -22.10
C GLU A 108 7.21 18.74 -21.19
N LYS A 109 6.02 18.83 -21.79
CA LYS A 109 4.77 18.97 -21.04
C LYS A 109 4.49 17.77 -20.13
N ILE A 110 4.76 16.53 -20.58
CA ILE A 110 4.58 15.33 -19.76
C ILE A 110 5.57 15.32 -18.61
N LEU A 111 6.85 15.60 -18.86
CA LEU A 111 7.92 15.60 -17.86
C LEU A 111 7.71 16.64 -16.74
N THR A 112 7.02 17.74 -17.04
CA THR A 112 6.71 18.78 -16.03
C THR A 112 5.44 18.51 -15.23
N ARG A 113 4.68 17.45 -15.55
CA ARG A 113 3.48 17.13 -14.79
C ARG A 113 3.80 16.62 -13.39
N PRO A 114 3.02 17.01 -12.35
CA PRO A 114 3.30 16.62 -10.95
C PRO A 114 3.45 15.12 -10.72
N ASN A 115 2.70 14.26 -11.47
CA ASN A 115 2.82 12.82 -11.36
C ASN A 115 4.10 12.24 -11.98
N ILE A 116 4.71 12.95 -12.91
CA ILE A 116 5.91 12.51 -13.67
C ILE A 116 7.18 13.21 -13.20
N ALA A 117 7.09 14.50 -12.86
CA ALA A 117 8.23 15.30 -12.44
C ALA A 117 9.00 14.67 -11.27
N SER A 118 10.27 15.02 -11.14
CA SER A 118 11.14 14.52 -10.09
C SER A 118 10.52 14.67 -8.70
N LYS A 119 10.66 13.63 -7.89
CA LYS A 119 10.27 13.61 -6.46
C LYS A 119 11.46 13.80 -5.54
N GLU A 120 12.60 14.23 -6.07
CA GLU A 120 13.87 14.35 -5.36
C GLU A 120 13.72 15.14 -4.06
N TRP A 121 12.99 16.25 -4.10
CA TRP A 121 12.75 17.08 -2.90
C TRP A 121 12.08 16.28 -1.77
N TRP A 122 11.06 15.46 -2.10
CA TRP A 122 10.39 14.62 -1.12
C TRP A 122 11.30 13.51 -0.59
N VAL A 123 11.97 12.79 -1.49
CA VAL A 123 12.84 11.67 -1.13
C VAL A 123 14.00 12.15 -0.25
N ARG A 124 14.65 13.27 -0.60
CA ARG A 124 15.78 13.80 0.18
C ARG A 124 15.36 14.51 1.48
N SER A 125 14.07 14.72 1.71
CA SER A 125 13.54 15.22 2.99
C SER A 125 13.50 14.15 4.08
N TYR A 126 13.66 12.86 3.72
CA TYR A 126 13.63 11.74 4.63
C TYR A 126 14.96 10.99 4.66
N ASP A 127 15.28 10.41 5.81
CA ASP A 127 16.45 9.56 5.96
C ASP A 127 16.20 8.21 5.27
N HIS A 128 16.99 7.91 4.25
CA HIS A 128 16.92 6.65 3.52
C HIS A 128 18.23 5.86 3.50
N GLU A 129 19.25 6.36 4.21
CA GLU A 129 20.59 5.76 4.27
C GLU A 129 21.15 5.69 5.69
N VAL A 130 20.33 5.81 6.71
CA VAL A 130 20.76 5.96 8.12
C VAL A 130 21.66 4.81 8.58
N ILE A 131 21.33 3.58 8.19
CA ILE A 131 22.07 2.38 8.62
C ILE A 131 23.18 2.01 7.62
N ALA A 132 23.34 2.74 6.52
CA ALA A 132 24.30 2.47 5.44
C ALA A 132 24.18 1.04 4.85
N GLN A 133 22.98 0.48 4.83
CA GLN A 133 22.70 -0.88 4.31
C GLN A 133 21.92 -0.86 3.00
N THR A 134 21.76 0.30 2.38
CA THR A 134 21.06 0.44 1.10
C THR A 134 21.98 0.09 -0.04
N VAL A 135 21.66 -0.95 -0.79
CA VAL A 135 22.40 -1.43 -1.97
C VAL A 135 21.95 -0.70 -3.22
N ILE A 136 20.62 -0.65 -3.48
CA ILE A 136 20.03 0.18 -4.51
C ILE A 136 19.23 1.29 -3.81
N LYS A 137 19.64 2.52 -4.06
CA LYS A 137 19.11 3.73 -3.47
C LYS A 137 17.88 4.22 -4.23
N PRO A 138 17.10 5.16 -3.68
CA PRO A 138 15.98 5.78 -4.39
C PRO A 138 16.39 6.48 -5.69
N PHE A 139 17.60 7.02 -5.73
CA PHE A 139 18.18 7.59 -6.94
C PHE A 139 19.42 6.80 -7.37
N VAL A 140 19.49 6.52 -8.66
CA VAL A 140 20.51 5.71 -9.32
C VAL A 140 21.16 6.49 -10.47
N GLY A 141 22.09 5.87 -11.18
CA GLY A 141 22.88 6.48 -12.22
C GLY A 141 24.14 7.15 -11.71
N LEU A 142 24.94 7.68 -12.62
CA LEU A 142 26.26 8.25 -12.31
C LEU A 142 26.16 9.43 -11.34
N ASP A 143 25.16 10.29 -11.53
CA ASP A 143 24.95 11.50 -10.73
C ASP A 143 23.95 11.31 -9.60
N HIS A 144 23.43 10.08 -9.39
CA HIS A 144 22.40 9.75 -8.40
C HIS A 144 21.16 10.69 -8.46
N ASP A 145 20.65 10.93 -9.65
CA ASP A 145 19.52 11.83 -9.93
C ASP A 145 18.38 11.17 -10.72
N ALA A 146 18.57 9.95 -11.19
CA ALA A 146 17.56 9.17 -11.89
C ALA A 146 16.78 8.23 -10.94
N PRO A 147 15.47 8.02 -11.13
CA PRO A 147 14.71 7.11 -10.29
C PRO A 147 15.13 5.65 -10.52
N GLY A 148 15.14 4.85 -9.43
CA GLY A 148 15.29 3.41 -9.50
C GLY A 148 13.95 2.68 -9.58
N ASP A 149 13.95 1.42 -10.02
CA ASP A 149 12.73 0.59 -10.12
C ASP A 149 12.30 0.08 -8.73
N ALA A 150 13.25 -0.35 -7.90
CA ALA A 150 13.00 -0.89 -6.57
C ALA A 150 14.18 -0.62 -5.64
N ALA A 151 13.94 -0.71 -4.34
CA ALA A 151 15.01 -0.67 -3.34
C ALA A 151 15.58 -2.06 -3.08
N VAL A 152 16.90 -2.14 -2.88
CA VAL A 152 17.60 -3.34 -2.39
C VAL A 152 18.37 -2.97 -1.14
N ILE A 153 18.15 -3.71 -0.06
CA ILE A 153 18.84 -3.50 1.22
C ILE A 153 19.57 -4.76 1.67
N ALA A 154 20.65 -4.57 2.41
CA ALA A 154 21.47 -5.63 3.00
C ALA A 154 21.27 -5.67 4.53
N PRO A 155 20.20 -6.31 5.06
CA PRO A 155 19.85 -6.20 6.47
C PRO A 155 20.86 -6.84 7.42
N LEU A 156 21.70 -7.76 6.91
CA LEU A 156 22.72 -8.45 7.70
C LEU A 156 24.12 -8.06 7.21
N PRO A 157 24.94 -7.39 8.01
CA PRO A 157 26.31 -7.05 7.67
C PRO A 157 27.13 -8.30 7.29
N GLY A 158 27.86 -8.22 6.17
CA GLY A 158 28.67 -9.32 5.67
C GLY A 158 27.91 -10.42 4.92
N SER A 159 26.59 -10.36 4.83
CA SER A 159 25.80 -11.25 3.99
C SER A 159 25.70 -10.71 2.56
N THR A 160 25.73 -11.60 1.57
CA THR A 160 25.40 -11.27 0.18
C THR A 160 23.90 -11.41 -0.12
N THR A 161 23.12 -11.96 0.81
CA THR A 161 21.67 -12.02 0.67
C THR A 161 21.05 -10.71 1.12
N GLY A 162 20.10 -10.18 0.34
CA GLY A 162 19.41 -8.94 0.62
C GLY A 162 17.88 -9.06 0.54
N ALA A 163 17.22 -7.98 0.85
CA ALA A 163 15.78 -7.80 0.64
C ALA A 163 15.52 -6.81 -0.48
N VAL A 164 14.54 -7.12 -1.33
CA VAL A 164 14.00 -6.25 -2.37
C VAL A 164 12.68 -5.70 -1.87
N ILE A 165 12.45 -4.41 -2.08
CA ILE A 165 11.19 -3.74 -1.76
C ILE A 165 10.77 -2.94 -2.99
N SER A 166 9.57 -3.21 -3.49
CA SER A 166 8.98 -2.52 -4.63
C SER A 166 7.51 -2.21 -4.39
N ASN A 167 6.95 -1.39 -5.26
CA ASN A 167 5.52 -1.07 -5.22
C ASN A 167 4.98 -0.79 -6.62
N GLY A 168 3.65 -0.86 -6.75
CA GLY A 168 2.91 -0.47 -7.93
C GLY A 168 1.62 0.27 -7.55
N ILE A 169 1.28 1.29 -8.32
CA ILE A 169 0.11 2.14 -8.08
C ILE A 169 -0.34 2.85 -9.37
N VAL A 170 -1.54 2.54 -9.85
CA VAL A 170 -2.09 3.11 -11.09
C VAL A 170 -3.54 3.58 -10.91
N PRO A 171 -3.82 4.54 -10.02
CA PRO A 171 -5.18 4.88 -9.57
C PRO A 171 -6.10 5.29 -10.72
N ARG A 172 -5.59 5.92 -11.78
CA ARG A 172 -6.41 6.35 -12.92
C ARG A 172 -7.03 5.22 -13.74
N TYR A 173 -6.50 4.00 -13.63
CA TYR A 173 -7.11 2.85 -14.27
C TYR A 173 -8.48 2.53 -13.66
N SER A 174 -8.75 2.96 -12.42
CA SER A 174 -10.07 2.82 -11.80
C SER A 174 -11.17 3.63 -12.51
N ASP A 175 -10.82 4.66 -13.28
CA ASP A 175 -11.77 5.39 -14.12
C ASP A 175 -12.34 4.49 -15.25
N ILE A 176 -11.61 3.43 -15.58
CA ILE A 176 -11.99 2.45 -16.60
C ILE A 176 -12.50 1.17 -15.93
N ASP A 177 -11.66 0.53 -15.10
CA ASP A 177 -12.00 -0.69 -14.40
C ASP A 177 -11.06 -0.93 -13.20
N ALA A 178 -11.62 -1.06 -12.00
CA ALA A 178 -10.85 -1.34 -10.80
C ALA A 178 -10.17 -2.71 -10.80
N TYR A 179 -10.70 -3.70 -11.56
CA TYR A 179 -10.00 -4.98 -11.79
C TYR A 179 -8.67 -4.74 -12.51
N SER A 180 -8.70 -4.02 -13.62
CA SER A 180 -7.52 -3.70 -14.42
C SER A 180 -6.53 -2.82 -13.64
N MET A 181 -7.02 -1.89 -12.82
CA MET A 181 -6.19 -1.08 -11.92
C MET A 181 -5.39 -1.95 -10.95
N THR A 182 -6.06 -2.86 -10.27
CA THR A 182 -5.44 -3.75 -9.29
C THR A 182 -4.46 -4.72 -9.94
N ALA A 183 -4.85 -5.32 -11.06
CA ALA A 183 -3.98 -6.22 -11.81
C ALA A 183 -2.69 -5.51 -12.27
N ALA A 184 -2.82 -4.29 -12.80
CA ALA A 184 -1.67 -3.49 -13.22
C ALA A 184 -0.77 -3.05 -12.07
N ALA A 185 -1.35 -2.69 -10.91
CA ALA A 185 -0.55 -2.32 -9.73
C ALA A 185 0.27 -3.50 -9.19
N ILE A 186 -0.29 -4.70 -9.16
CA ILE A 186 0.44 -5.91 -8.75
C ILE A 186 1.54 -6.24 -9.77
N ASP A 187 1.22 -6.22 -11.07
CA ASP A 187 2.18 -6.49 -12.13
C ASP A 187 3.33 -5.47 -12.13
N GLU A 188 3.05 -4.20 -11.90
CA GLU A 188 4.07 -3.14 -11.75
C GLU A 188 5.01 -3.44 -10.59
N ALA A 189 4.49 -3.77 -9.40
CA ALA A 189 5.31 -4.12 -8.25
C ALA A 189 6.22 -5.34 -8.53
N VAL A 190 5.68 -6.37 -9.19
CA VAL A 190 6.46 -7.57 -9.57
C VAL A 190 7.55 -7.22 -10.58
N ARG A 191 7.23 -6.45 -11.62
CA ARG A 191 8.20 -6.02 -12.66
C ARG A 191 9.32 -5.19 -12.05
N ASN A 192 8.99 -4.22 -11.21
CA ASN A 192 9.96 -3.40 -10.50
C ASN A 192 10.93 -4.25 -9.66
N ALA A 193 10.42 -5.26 -8.95
CA ALA A 193 11.25 -6.19 -8.19
C ALA A 193 12.15 -7.06 -9.09
N VAL A 194 11.63 -7.52 -10.23
CA VAL A 194 12.38 -8.32 -11.21
C VAL A 194 13.53 -7.53 -11.81
N CYS A 195 13.33 -6.25 -12.11
CA CYS A 195 14.35 -5.37 -12.69
C CYS A 195 15.61 -5.28 -11.82
N VAL A 196 15.49 -5.39 -10.50
CA VAL A 196 16.63 -5.34 -9.58
C VAL A 196 17.16 -6.71 -9.15
N GLY A 197 16.54 -7.82 -9.61
CA GLY A 197 17.04 -9.18 -9.41
C GLY A 197 16.39 -9.94 -8.24
N VAL A 198 15.11 -9.73 -7.94
CA VAL A 198 14.39 -10.49 -6.92
C VAL A 198 14.33 -11.99 -7.23
N ASP A 199 14.35 -12.82 -6.21
CA ASP A 199 14.04 -14.24 -6.29
C ASP A 199 12.53 -14.45 -6.25
N LEU A 200 11.89 -14.67 -7.40
CA LEU A 200 10.43 -14.85 -7.50
C LEU A 200 9.88 -16.02 -6.68
N SER A 201 10.73 -16.98 -6.26
CA SER A 201 10.28 -18.06 -5.37
C SER A 201 10.15 -17.63 -3.90
N MET A 202 10.58 -16.42 -3.57
CA MET A 202 10.61 -15.86 -2.20
C MET A 202 10.14 -14.41 -2.21
N ILE A 203 8.88 -14.22 -2.60
CA ILE A 203 8.19 -12.93 -2.62
C ILE A 203 6.94 -12.97 -1.76
N ALA A 204 6.55 -11.83 -1.23
CA ALA A 204 5.30 -11.64 -0.51
C ALA A 204 4.76 -10.23 -0.77
N GLY A 205 3.46 -10.07 -0.70
CA GLY A 205 2.77 -8.82 -0.98
C GLY A 205 2.03 -8.23 0.21
N LEU A 206 1.74 -6.95 0.08
CA LEU A 206 0.87 -6.19 0.97
C LEU A 206 -0.03 -5.31 0.11
N ASP A 207 -1.33 -5.45 0.27
CA ASP A 207 -2.33 -4.59 -0.32
C ASP A 207 -2.64 -3.39 0.58
N ASN A 208 -2.81 -2.23 -0.02
CA ASN A 208 -3.21 -1.01 0.68
C ASN A 208 -4.32 -0.33 -0.11
N PHE A 209 -5.55 -0.54 0.33
CA PHE A 209 -6.73 0.07 -0.25
C PHE A 209 -6.93 1.49 0.28
N CYS A 210 -7.19 2.42 -0.64
CA CYS A 210 -7.71 3.74 -0.36
C CYS A 210 -8.98 3.93 -1.20
N TRP A 211 -10.14 3.86 -0.53
CA TRP A 211 -11.43 3.73 -1.22
C TRP A 211 -12.42 4.80 -0.80
N PRO A 212 -13.24 5.30 -1.73
CA PRO A 212 -14.37 6.18 -1.40
C PRO A 212 -15.46 5.40 -0.67
N ASP A 213 -16.47 6.08 -0.13
CA ASP A 213 -17.59 5.43 0.53
C ASP A 213 -18.35 4.49 -0.43
N PRO A 214 -18.30 3.15 -0.21
CA PRO A 214 -18.93 2.17 -1.10
C PRO A 214 -20.40 1.88 -0.71
N ILE A 215 -20.97 2.62 0.23
CA ILE A 215 -22.34 2.39 0.72
C ILE A 215 -23.27 3.40 0.07
N GLU A 216 -24.30 2.90 -0.63
CA GLU A 216 -25.34 3.76 -1.20
C GLU A 216 -26.09 4.53 -0.11
N SER A 217 -26.22 5.83 -0.29
CA SER A 217 -26.95 6.73 0.59
C SER A 217 -27.30 8.02 -0.15
N GLU A 218 -28.10 8.90 0.44
CA GLU A 218 -28.34 10.24 -0.11
C GLU A 218 -27.04 11.03 -0.38
N LYS A 219 -26.00 10.80 0.44
CA LYS A 219 -24.67 11.42 0.29
C LYS A 219 -23.75 10.67 -0.65
N THR A 220 -24.09 9.46 -1.04
CA THR A 220 -23.31 8.58 -1.90
C THR A 220 -24.25 7.82 -2.84
N PRO A 221 -24.88 8.51 -3.81
CA PRO A 221 -25.85 7.87 -4.72
C PRO A 221 -25.19 6.87 -5.68
N ASP A 222 -23.87 6.93 -5.83
CA ASP A 222 -23.02 6.02 -6.63
C ASP A 222 -22.38 4.88 -5.80
N GLY A 223 -22.85 4.66 -4.56
CA GLY A 223 -22.30 3.67 -3.65
C GLY A 223 -22.31 2.26 -4.20
N LYS A 224 -23.36 1.81 -4.89
CA LYS A 224 -23.44 0.48 -5.51
C LYS A 224 -22.34 0.27 -6.57
N GLN A 225 -22.06 1.27 -7.40
CA GLN A 225 -20.99 1.22 -8.38
C GLN A 225 -19.61 1.18 -7.70
N LYS A 226 -19.40 2.00 -6.67
CA LYS A 226 -18.15 2.01 -5.88
C LYS A 226 -17.91 0.69 -5.15
N LEU A 227 -18.98 0.06 -4.67
CA LEU A 227 -18.91 -1.28 -4.08
C LEU A 227 -18.59 -2.32 -5.14
N ALA A 228 -19.19 -2.24 -6.32
CA ALA A 228 -18.88 -3.15 -7.44
C ALA A 228 -17.41 -3.03 -7.87
N GLN A 229 -16.87 -1.82 -7.92
CA GLN A 229 -15.43 -1.60 -8.17
C GLN A 229 -14.57 -2.25 -7.09
N LEU A 230 -14.96 -2.18 -5.79
CA LEU A 230 -14.24 -2.82 -4.69
C LEU A 230 -14.24 -4.35 -4.84
N VAL A 231 -15.39 -4.95 -5.16
CA VAL A 231 -15.50 -6.39 -5.42
C VAL A 231 -14.60 -6.81 -6.59
N ARG A 232 -14.61 -6.06 -7.68
CA ARG A 232 -13.76 -6.32 -8.86
C ARG A 232 -12.27 -6.17 -8.54
N SER A 233 -11.90 -5.20 -7.73
CA SER A 233 -10.52 -5.02 -7.26
C SER A 233 -10.04 -6.21 -6.43
N ASN A 234 -10.87 -6.70 -5.50
CA ASN A 234 -10.56 -7.89 -4.71
C ASN A 234 -10.47 -9.16 -5.56
N GLN A 235 -11.32 -9.29 -6.59
CA GLN A 235 -11.23 -10.40 -7.52
C GLN A 235 -9.89 -10.39 -8.27
N ALA A 236 -9.45 -9.22 -8.75
CA ALA A 236 -8.14 -9.09 -9.39
C ALA A 236 -6.98 -9.39 -8.42
N LEU A 237 -7.11 -8.98 -7.15
CA LEU A 237 -6.12 -9.29 -6.12
C LEU A 237 -5.94 -10.80 -5.97
N ASP A 238 -7.04 -11.56 -5.86
CA ASP A 238 -6.99 -13.02 -5.78
C ASP A 238 -6.41 -13.64 -7.07
N ASP A 239 -6.96 -13.28 -8.23
CA ASP A 239 -6.58 -13.85 -9.52
C ASP A 239 -5.10 -13.65 -9.84
N VAL A 240 -4.60 -12.41 -9.67
CA VAL A 240 -3.22 -12.05 -10.06
C VAL A 240 -2.21 -12.52 -9.02
N CYS A 241 -2.52 -12.42 -7.72
CA CYS A 241 -1.65 -12.96 -6.69
C CYS A 241 -1.49 -14.48 -6.81
N ARG A 242 -2.56 -15.22 -7.15
CA ARG A 242 -2.46 -16.66 -7.46
C ARG A 242 -1.61 -16.92 -8.69
N ALA A 243 -1.79 -16.15 -9.76
CA ALA A 243 -1.02 -16.33 -10.99
C ALA A 243 0.49 -16.13 -10.77
N TYR A 244 0.88 -15.19 -9.91
CA TYR A 244 2.27 -14.97 -9.53
C TYR A 244 2.76 -15.85 -8.38
N THR A 245 1.90 -16.66 -7.75
CA THR A 245 2.20 -17.40 -6.52
C THR A 245 2.72 -16.45 -5.42
N LEU A 246 2.08 -15.30 -5.28
CA LEU A 246 2.44 -14.18 -4.44
C LEU A 246 1.48 -14.09 -3.24
N PRO A 247 1.87 -14.61 -2.06
CA PRO A 247 1.01 -14.51 -0.87
C PRO A 247 0.96 -13.08 -0.34
N CYS A 248 -0.22 -12.58 0.00
CA CYS A 248 -0.38 -11.37 0.78
C CYS A 248 -0.15 -11.71 2.27
N ILE A 249 0.84 -11.07 2.88
CA ILE A 249 1.23 -11.29 4.29
C ILE A 249 0.67 -10.22 5.22
N SER A 250 0.15 -9.15 4.67
CA SER A 250 -0.51 -8.06 5.38
C SER A 250 -1.43 -7.33 4.43
N GLY A 251 -2.33 -6.53 4.96
CA GLY A 251 -3.22 -5.66 4.22
C GLY A 251 -3.61 -4.44 5.06
N LYS A 252 -4.05 -3.38 4.39
CA LYS A 252 -4.55 -2.18 5.02
C LYS A 252 -5.73 -1.64 4.21
N ASP A 253 -6.89 -1.53 4.86
CA ASP A 253 -8.13 -1.10 4.24
C ASP A 253 -8.54 0.27 4.75
N SER A 254 -8.49 1.27 3.89
CA SER A 254 -8.96 2.61 4.18
C SER A 254 -10.22 2.90 3.35
N MET A 255 -11.36 2.93 4.03
CA MET A 255 -12.66 3.14 3.41
C MET A 255 -13.23 4.51 3.76
N LYS A 256 -14.16 4.98 2.94
CA LYS A 256 -14.84 6.29 3.12
C LYS A 256 -13.87 7.47 3.14
N ASN A 257 -12.84 7.41 2.29
CA ASN A 257 -11.89 8.50 2.11
C ASN A 257 -12.50 9.60 1.23
N ASP A 258 -13.45 10.31 1.82
CA ASP A 258 -14.18 11.41 1.22
C ASP A 258 -13.92 12.68 2.02
N ALA A 259 -13.84 13.80 1.35
CA ALA A 259 -13.81 15.12 1.96
C ALA A 259 -15.07 15.91 1.59
N VAL A 260 -15.46 16.85 2.43
CA VAL A 260 -16.50 17.82 2.10
C VAL A 260 -15.85 19.21 2.12
N ILE A 261 -15.81 19.86 0.97
CA ILE A 261 -15.25 21.21 0.80
C ILE A 261 -16.36 22.09 0.25
N ASP A 262 -16.67 23.17 0.95
CA ASP A 262 -17.75 24.12 0.60
C ASP A 262 -19.11 23.43 0.33
N GLY A 263 -19.42 22.39 1.11
CA GLY A 263 -20.65 21.61 0.98
C GLY A 263 -20.64 20.57 -0.16
N GLN A 264 -19.59 20.52 -0.96
CA GLN A 264 -19.43 19.53 -2.02
C GLN A 264 -18.61 18.33 -1.53
N LYS A 265 -19.14 17.12 -1.71
CA LYS A 265 -18.41 15.88 -1.44
C LYS A 265 -17.39 15.61 -2.55
N ILE A 266 -16.16 15.43 -2.15
CA ILE A 266 -15.05 15.03 -3.04
C ILE A 266 -14.60 13.65 -2.58
N SER A 267 -14.77 12.65 -3.44
CA SER A 267 -14.32 11.27 -3.19
C SER A 267 -12.92 11.07 -3.77
N VAL A 268 -12.09 10.32 -3.05
CA VAL A 268 -10.85 9.81 -3.65
C VAL A 268 -11.18 8.85 -4.81
N PRO A 269 -10.37 8.80 -5.88
CA PRO A 269 -10.50 7.72 -6.84
C PRO A 269 -10.22 6.37 -6.16
N PRO A 270 -10.94 5.30 -6.50
CA PRO A 270 -10.59 3.95 -6.07
C PRO A 270 -9.13 3.67 -6.35
N THR A 271 -8.38 3.28 -5.32
CA THR A 271 -6.92 3.11 -5.42
C THR A 271 -6.48 1.88 -4.66
N LEU A 272 -5.60 1.08 -5.27
CA LEU A 272 -4.78 0.08 -4.63
C LEU A 272 -3.31 0.46 -4.81
N LEU A 273 -2.59 0.62 -3.69
CA LEU A 273 -1.14 0.58 -3.65
C LEU A 273 -0.72 -0.84 -3.28
N PHE A 274 -0.03 -1.52 -4.15
CA PHE A 274 0.52 -2.84 -3.87
C PHE A 274 2.00 -2.75 -3.57
N SER A 275 2.42 -3.23 -2.41
CA SER A 275 3.82 -3.31 -2.02
C SER A 275 4.29 -4.77 -2.06
N LEU A 276 5.51 -4.99 -2.50
CA LEU A 276 6.12 -6.31 -2.58
C LEU A 276 7.44 -6.30 -1.81
N ILE A 277 7.64 -7.35 -1.02
CA ILE A 277 8.94 -7.67 -0.44
C ILE A 277 9.42 -9.02 -0.99
N GLY A 278 10.72 -9.12 -1.29
CA GLY A 278 11.31 -10.35 -1.79
C GLY A 278 12.76 -10.52 -1.38
N ARG A 279 13.29 -11.72 -1.58
CA ARG A 279 14.70 -12.00 -1.33
C ARG A 279 15.55 -11.66 -2.56
N HIS A 280 16.69 -11.03 -2.36
CA HIS A 280 17.78 -10.99 -3.33
C HIS A 280 18.84 -12.03 -2.95
N LYS A 281 19.11 -13.00 -3.82
CA LYS A 281 20.06 -14.10 -3.51
C LYS A 281 21.51 -13.63 -3.37
N ASP A 282 21.90 -12.63 -4.17
CA ASP A 282 23.26 -12.12 -4.21
C ASP A 282 23.24 -10.62 -4.60
N ILE A 283 23.26 -9.75 -3.62
CA ILE A 283 23.19 -8.29 -3.79
C ILE A 283 24.33 -7.69 -4.61
N THR A 284 25.44 -8.43 -4.79
CA THR A 284 26.53 -8.00 -5.66
C THR A 284 26.15 -8.03 -7.15
N LYS A 285 25.03 -8.67 -7.48
CA LYS A 285 24.44 -8.78 -8.81
C LYS A 285 23.20 -7.91 -9.00
N ALA A 286 22.88 -7.06 -8.02
CA ALA A 286 21.78 -6.13 -8.13
C ALA A 286 22.03 -5.13 -9.27
N VAL A 287 21.00 -4.85 -10.06
CA VAL A 287 21.09 -4.02 -11.27
C VAL A 287 20.22 -2.78 -11.10
N THR A 288 20.72 -1.64 -11.53
CA THR A 288 20.01 -0.36 -11.56
C THR A 288 19.52 -0.02 -12.97
N SER A 289 18.57 0.91 -13.10
CA SER A 289 17.88 1.24 -14.37
C SER A 289 18.72 2.03 -15.38
N ASP A 290 19.85 2.61 -14.98
CA ASP A 290 20.74 3.35 -15.85
C ASP A 290 21.48 2.45 -16.84
N PHE A 291 21.78 2.95 -18.04
CA PHE A 291 22.62 2.25 -19.03
C PHE A 291 24.04 2.03 -18.50
N LYS A 292 24.65 0.89 -18.81
CA LYS A 292 25.96 0.49 -18.29
C LYS A 292 27.07 0.68 -19.30
N ASP A 293 26.91 0.13 -20.49
CA ASP A 293 27.95 0.10 -21.51
C ASP A 293 27.46 0.67 -22.85
N TYR A 294 28.39 1.19 -23.64
CA TYR A 294 28.12 1.54 -25.02
C TYR A 294 27.85 0.27 -25.84
N ASP A 295 26.98 0.40 -26.82
CA ASP A 295 26.58 -0.69 -27.72
C ASP A 295 25.71 -1.79 -27.08
N ASP A 296 25.22 -1.60 -25.84
CA ASP A 296 24.22 -2.48 -25.25
C ASP A 296 22.92 -2.50 -26.06
N HIS A 297 22.38 -3.70 -26.29
CA HIS A 297 21.12 -3.87 -27.00
C HIS A 297 19.92 -3.53 -26.13
N ILE A 298 19.01 -2.72 -26.68
CA ILE A 298 17.76 -2.37 -26.02
C ILE A 298 16.63 -3.23 -26.59
N TYR A 299 15.93 -3.97 -25.73
CA TYR A 299 14.81 -4.83 -26.10
C TYR A 299 13.51 -4.30 -25.49
N LEU A 300 12.44 -4.26 -26.30
CA LEU A 300 11.08 -4.04 -25.84
C LEU A 300 10.38 -5.40 -25.71
N LEU A 301 9.98 -5.75 -24.48
CA LEU A 301 9.26 -6.98 -24.20
C LEU A 301 7.74 -6.74 -24.26
N GLY A 302 7.01 -7.64 -24.93
CA GLY A 302 5.56 -7.59 -25.10
C GLY A 302 5.14 -6.93 -26.40
N LEU A 303 3.83 -6.73 -26.53
CA LEU A 303 3.19 -6.12 -27.70
C LEU A 303 2.73 -4.70 -27.35
N THR A 304 3.16 -3.73 -28.15
CA THR A 304 2.64 -2.37 -28.08
C THR A 304 1.32 -2.29 -28.83
N LYS A 305 0.26 -1.86 -28.14
CA LYS A 305 -1.07 -1.67 -28.69
C LYS A 305 -1.51 -0.23 -28.56
N GLN A 306 -2.61 0.11 -29.21
CA GLN A 306 -3.20 1.45 -29.17
C GLN A 306 -4.07 1.62 -27.90
N GLU A 307 -3.43 1.57 -26.74
CA GLU A 307 -4.05 1.56 -25.39
C GLU A 307 -3.55 2.76 -24.59
N ILE A 308 -4.01 3.97 -24.90
CA ILE A 308 -3.58 5.21 -24.25
C ILE A 308 -4.55 5.69 -23.15
N GLY A 309 -5.66 4.98 -22.92
CA GLY A 309 -6.62 5.31 -21.87
C GLY A 309 -5.97 5.37 -20.49
N ALA A 310 -6.39 6.31 -19.63
CA ALA A 310 -5.87 6.58 -18.29
C ALA A 310 -4.36 6.91 -18.21
N SER A 311 -3.66 7.07 -19.33
CA SER A 311 -2.26 7.52 -19.35
C SER A 311 -2.12 9.01 -19.02
N GLU A 312 -0.91 9.42 -18.62
CA GLU A 312 -0.60 10.85 -18.43
C GLU A 312 -0.77 11.65 -19.74
N LEU A 313 -0.50 11.04 -20.89
CA LEU A 313 -0.76 11.65 -22.20
C LEU A 313 -2.25 11.91 -22.39
N ALA A 314 -3.09 10.90 -22.15
CA ALA A 314 -4.55 11.03 -22.26
C ALA A 314 -5.09 12.11 -21.33
N PHE A 315 -4.57 12.20 -20.12
CA PHE A 315 -4.98 13.21 -19.13
C PHE A 315 -4.51 14.63 -19.50
N MET A 316 -3.33 14.74 -20.12
CA MET A 316 -2.81 16.02 -20.61
C MET A 316 -3.62 16.59 -21.77
N LEU A 317 -4.24 15.70 -22.57
CA LEU A 317 -5.00 16.06 -23.76
C LEU A 317 -6.49 16.37 -23.50
N LYS A 318 -6.98 16.09 -22.27
CA LYS A 318 -8.32 16.50 -21.79
C LYS A 318 -8.31 17.95 -21.32
#